data_fdd1b3c23bdad91aade1f30d11e4b0a0
#
_entry.id   fdd1b3c23bdad91aade1f30d11e4b0a0
#
_cell.length_a   1.000
_cell.length_b   1.000
_cell.length_c   1.000
_cell.angle_alpha   90.00
_cell.angle_beta   90.00
_cell.angle_gamma   90.00
#
_symmetry.space_group_name_H-M   'P 1'
#
loop_
_entity.id
_entity.type
_entity.pdbx_description
1 polymer ?
#
loop_
_entity_poly.entity_id
_entity_poly.type
_entity_poly.pdbx_seq_one_letter_code
_entity_poly.pdbx_strand_id
1 'polypeptide(L)'
;MSLELVTAGLKEKVGEDCGLGAVLKFDFGDDGILVLDATQVPNIVSNNDTDAACTMAISIADFMDMAAGKLDGTSAFMSGKLKIQGDMGIAMKLAPILS
;
A
#
# COMPACT_ATOMS: atom_id res chain seq x y z
N MET A 1 0.28 14.14 -9.24
CA MET A 1 -0.37 13.09 -8.44
C MET A 1 -0.42 13.52 -6.99
N SER A 2 -1.47 13.17 -6.30
CA SER A 2 -1.66 13.60 -4.93
C SER A 2 -1.96 12.41 -4.03
N LEU A 3 -1.68 12.60 -2.75
CA LEU A 3 -2.01 11.61 -1.73
C LEU A 3 -3.51 11.30 -1.72
N GLU A 4 -4.34 12.30 -1.94
CA GLU A 4 -5.80 12.14 -1.97
C GLU A 4 -6.25 11.19 -3.08
N LEU A 5 -5.68 11.33 -4.27
CA LEU A 5 -6.02 10.47 -5.40
C LEU A 5 -5.59 9.03 -5.16
N VAL A 6 -4.39 8.84 -4.61
CA VAL A 6 -3.88 7.51 -4.28
C VAL A 6 -4.75 6.87 -3.21
N THR A 7 -5.12 7.62 -2.19
CA THR A 7 -5.98 7.14 -1.11
C THR A 7 -7.34 6.68 -1.64
N ALA A 8 -7.96 7.50 -2.50
CA ALA A 8 -9.25 7.16 -3.10
C ALA A 8 -9.14 5.91 -3.98
N GLY A 9 -8.06 5.81 -4.76
CA GLY A 9 -7.83 4.63 -5.61
C GLY A 9 -7.66 3.35 -4.79
N LEU A 10 -6.93 3.42 -3.67
CA LEU A 10 -6.78 2.26 -2.81
C LEU A 10 -8.11 1.85 -2.18
N LYS A 11 -8.92 2.81 -1.75
CA LYS A 11 -10.24 2.50 -1.19
C LYS A 11 -11.10 1.72 -2.18
N GLU A 12 -11.07 2.09 -3.45
CA GLU A 12 -11.80 1.36 -4.48
C GLU A 12 -11.28 -0.06 -4.66
N LYS A 13 -9.97 -0.24 -4.65
CA LYS A 13 -9.37 -1.56 -4.86
C LYS A 13 -9.61 -2.51 -3.70
N VAL A 14 -9.59 -2.01 -2.46
CA VAL A 14 -9.80 -2.88 -1.30
C VAL A 14 -11.27 -3.16 -1.05
N GLY A 15 -12.18 -2.28 -1.49
CA GLY A 15 -13.59 -2.44 -1.22
C GLY A 15 -13.88 -2.47 0.28
N GLU A 16 -14.78 -3.36 0.71
CA GLU A 16 -15.09 -3.51 2.14
C GLU A 16 -14.08 -4.38 2.87
N ASP A 17 -13.60 -5.43 2.22
CA ASP A 17 -12.67 -6.38 2.82
C ASP A 17 -11.75 -6.96 1.75
N CYS A 18 -10.48 -6.59 1.81
CA CYS A 18 -9.49 -7.10 0.87
C CYS A 18 -8.89 -8.45 1.31
N GLY A 19 -9.23 -8.92 2.52
CA GLY A 19 -8.75 -10.19 3.02
C GLY A 19 -7.33 -10.17 3.57
N LEU A 20 -6.70 -8.99 3.68
CA LEU A 20 -5.32 -8.90 4.16
C LEU A 20 -5.19 -9.26 5.65
N GLY A 21 -6.15 -8.86 6.47
CA GLY A 21 -6.19 -9.19 7.90
C GLY A 21 -5.12 -8.54 8.74
N ALA A 22 -4.48 -7.48 8.28
CA ALA A 22 -3.40 -6.79 8.99
C ALA A 22 -3.38 -5.31 8.66
N VAL A 23 -2.55 -4.55 9.39
CA VAL A 23 -2.35 -3.12 9.11
C VAL A 23 -1.12 -2.96 8.23
N LEU A 24 -1.28 -2.30 7.11
CA LEU A 24 -0.22 -2.02 6.15
C LEU A 24 -0.08 -0.51 5.99
N LYS A 25 1.15 -0.03 6.04
CA LYS A 25 1.46 1.39 5.88
C LYS A 25 2.24 1.61 4.59
N PHE A 26 1.85 2.62 3.82
CA PHE A 26 2.63 3.10 2.69
C PHE A 26 3.27 4.42 3.08
N ASP A 27 4.59 4.48 3.01
CA ASP A 27 5.36 5.69 3.29
C ASP A 27 5.81 6.29 1.96
N PHE A 28 5.19 7.40 1.58
CA PHE A 28 5.50 8.11 0.34
C PHE A 28 6.52 9.25 0.55
N GLY A 29 7.22 9.23 1.68
CA GLY A 29 8.19 10.27 1.99
C GLY A 29 7.50 11.61 2.21
N ASP A 30 7.98 12.64 1.51
CA ASP A 30 7.44 13.99 1.66
C ASP A 30 5.98 14.11 1.20
N ASP A 31 5.49 13.18 0.41
CA ASP A 31 4.11 13.21 -0.08
C ASP A 31 3.10 12.67 0.93
N GLY A 32 3.56 12.08 2.01
CA GLY A 32 2.70 11.68 3.11
C GLY A 32 2.63 10.17 3.34
N ILE A 33 1.65 9.76 4.12
CA ILE A 33 1.48 8.39 4.56
C ILE A 33 0.07 7.92 4.26
N LEU A 34 -0.06 6.66 3.86
CA LEU A 34 -1.33 6.00 3.62
C LEU A 34 -1.37 4.71 4.42
N VAL A 35 -2.36 4.56 5.29
CA VAL A 35 -2.51 3.37 6.13
C VAL A 35 -3.75 2.61 5.73
N LEU A 36 -3.59 1.31 5.49
CA LEU A 36 -4.69 0.38 5.27
C LEU A 36 -4.83 -0.52 6.50
N ASP A 37 -5.90 -0.32 7.26
CA ASP A 37 -6.23 -1.18 8.38
C ASP A 37 -7.23 -2.24 7.91
N ALA A 38 -6.74 -3.40 7.59
CA ALA A 38 -7.53 -4.53 7.12
C ALA A 38 -7.87 -5.50 8.24
N THR A 39 -7.64 -5.11 9.50
CA THR A 39 -8.07 -5.90 10.66
C THR A 39 -9.54 -5.69 10.97
N GLN A 40 -10.15 -4.67 10.38
CA GLN A 40 -11.55 -4.32 10.58
C GLN A 40 -12.32 -4.46 9.26
N VAL A 41 -13.61 -4.74 9.36
CA VAL A 41 -14.52 -4.80 8.21
C VAL A 41 -15.66 -3.83 8.47
N PRO A 42 -15.88 -2.82 7.59
CA PRO A 42 -15.10 -2.55 6.38
C PRO A 42 -13.67 -2.11 6.69
N ASN A 43 -12.75 -2.38 5.77
CA ASN A 43 -11.36 -1.98 5.89
C ASN A 43 -11.27 -0.45 5.95
N ILE A 44 -10.35 0.06 6.77
CA ILE A 44 -10.20 1.50 6.98
C ILE A 44 -8.94 1.97 6.27
N VAL A 45 -9.10 3.00 5.44
CA VAL A 45 -7.97 3.66 4.77
C VAL A 45 -7.86 5.08 5.32
N SER A 46 -6.68 5.44 5.82
CA SER A 46 -6.45 6.74 6.42
C SER A 46 -5.08 7.28 6.06
N ASN A 47 -4.83 8.54 6.41
CA ASN A 47 -3.53 9.18 6.23
C ASN A 47 -2.87 9.50 7.58
N ASN A 48 -3.35 8.90 8.64
CA ASN A 48 -2.77 9.05 9.98
C ASN A 48 -1.61 8.06 10.16
N ASP A 49 -0.47 8.55 10.63
CA ASP A 49 0.68 7.68 10.88
C ASP A 49 0.42 6.86 12.14
N THR A 50 0.20 5.57 11.94
CA THR A 50 -0.04 4.62 13.03
C THR A 50 0.92 3.44 12.89
N ASP A 51 1.00 2.62 13.93
CA ASP A 51 1.78 1.40 13.87
C ASP A 51 1.19 0.44 12.85
N ALA A 52 2.05 -0.30 12.16
CA ALA A 52 1.63 -1.25 11.15
C ALA A 52 2.51 -2.50 11.21
N ALA A 53 1.91 -3.64 10.83
CA ALA A 53 2.65 -4.90 10.76
C ALA A 53 3.66 -4.89 9.60
N CYS A 54 3.39 -4.11 8.57
CA CYS A 54 4.28 -3.96 7.41
C CYS A 54 4.26 -2.51 6.95
N THR A 55 5.43 -1.97 6.62
CA THR A 55 5.58 -0.63 6.03
C THR A 55 6.25 -0.75 4.67
N MET A 56 5.64 -0.18 3.65
CA MET A 56 6.18 -0.16 2.30
C MET A 56 6.55 1.28 1.94
N ALA A 57 7.85 1.54 1.78
CA ALA A 57 8.35 2.84 1.36
C ALA A 57 8.50 2.86 -0.15
N ILE A 58 7.76 3.72 -0.82
CA ILE A 58 7.70 3.82 -2.29
C ILE A 58 7.23 5.21 -2.67
N SER A 59 7.64 5.72 -3.84
CA SER A 59 7.10 6.99 -4.32
C SER A 59 5.66 6.82 -4.79
N ILE A 60 4.89 7.91 -4.77
CA ILE A 60 3.51 7.88 -5.28
C ILE A 60 3.49 7.47 -6.76
N ALA A 61 4.44 7.99 -7.56
CA ALA A 61 4.52 7.65 -8.98
C ALA A 61 4.70 6.13 -9.19
N ASP A 62 5.62 5.53 -8.44
CA ASP A 62 5.87 4.09 -8.55
C ASP A 62 4.68 3.29 -8.02
N PHE A 63 4.03 3.75 -6.96
CA PHE A 63 2.83 3.10 -6.43
C PHE A 63 1.70 3.10 -7.48
N MET A 64 1.50 4.23 -8.14
CA MET A 64 0.48 4.33 -9.20
C MET A 64 0.79 3.39 -10.37
N ASP A 65 2.06 3.26 -10.73
CA ASP A 65 2.47 2.33 -11.79
C ASP A 65 2.20 0.88 -11.37
N MET A 66 2.44 0.54 -10.11
CA MET A 66 2.11 -0.79 -9.60
C MET A 66 0.60 -1.05 -9.66
N ALA A 67 -0.20 -0.07 -9.25
CA ALA A 67 -1.65 -0.19 -9.27
C ALA A 67 -2.20 -0.31 -10.68
N ALA A 68 -1.54 0.32 -11.66
CA ALA A 68 -1.92 0.25 -13.07
C ALA A 68 -1.39 -1.00 -13.79
N GLY A 69 -0.61 -1.83 -13.11
CA GLY A 69 0.00 -3.01 -13.71
C GLY A 69 1.23 -2.74 -14.55
N LYS A 70 1.76 -1.51 -14.51
CA LYS A 70 2.95 -1.13 -15.29
C LYS A 70 4.25 -1.45 -14.58
N LEU A 71 4.21 -1.64 -13.27
CA LEU A 71 5.37 -1.96 -12.46
C LEU A 71 5.03 -3.15 -11.58
N ASP A 72 5.81 -4.21 -11.72
CA ASP A 72 5.67 -5.39 -10.88
C ASP A 72 6.27 -5.13 -9.48
N GLY A 73 5.57 -5.55 -8.43
CA GLY A 73 6.04 -5.35 -7.07
C GLY A 73 7.39 -5.99 -6.79
N THR A 74 7.62 -7.19 -7.33
CA THR A 74 8.91 -7.88 -7.17
C THR A 74 10.02 -7.10 -7.85
N SER A 75 9.79 -6.64 -9.08
CA SER A 75 10.76 -5.83 -9.82
C SER A 75 11.05 -4.51 -9.11
N ALA A 76 10.03 -3.87 -8.55
CA ALA A 76 10.20 -2.64 -7.80
C ALA A 76 11.06 -2.86 -6.56
N PHE A 77 10.83 -3.96 -5.86
CA PHE A 77 11.63 -4.31 -4.68
C PHE A 77 13.09 -4.56 -5.04
N MET A 78 13.33 -5.34 -6.08
CA MET A 78 14.69 -5.70 -6.51
C MET A 78 15.47 -4.51 -7.08
N SER A 79 14.77 -3.55 -7.69
CA SER A 79 15.42 -2.36 -8.25
C SER A 79 15.61 -1.24 -7.22
N GLY A 80 15.14 -1.42 -5.99
CA GLY A 80 15.27 -0.44 -4.93
C GLY A 80 14.19 0.65 -4.96
N LYS A 81 13.20 0.56 -5.82
CA LYS A 81 12.08 1.50 -5.87
C LYS A 81 11.10 1.29 -4.72
N LEU A 82 11.02 0.07 -4.22
CA LEU A 82 10.15 -0.32 -3.12
C LEU A 82 11.02 -0.89 -2.00
N LYS A 83 10.85 -0.35 -0.79
CA LYS A 83 11.50 -0.88 0.40
C LYS A 83 10.43 -1.39 1.35
N ILE A 84 10.63 -2.57 1.91
CA ILE A 84 9.66 -3.21 2.78
C ILE A 84 10.28 -3.40 4.17
N GLN A 85 9.54 -2.99 5.20
CA GLN A 85 9.93 -3.18 6.59
C GLN A 85 8.79 -3.89 7.31
N GLY A 86 9.13 -4.87 8.12
CA GLY A 86 8.15 -5.65 8.86
C GLY A 86 7.82 -6.97 8.18
N ASP A 87 6.56 -7.33 8.16
CA ASP A 87 6.12 -8.65 7.68
C ASP A 87 6.06 -8.70 6.15
N MET A 88 7.03 -9.39 5.56
CA MET A 88 7.09 -9.57 4.10
C MET A 88 5.89 -10.34 3.56
N GLY A 89 5.33 -11.25 4.34
CA GLY A 89 4.14 -12.01 3.92
C GLY A 89 2.94 -11.11 3.66
N ILE A 90 2.78 -10.05 4.45
CA ILE A 90 1.72 -9.07 4.26
C ILE A 90 1.93 -8.31 2.96
N ALA A 91 3.16 -7.89 2.69
CA ALA A 91 3.49 -7.19 1.45
C ALA A 91 3.18 -8.06 0.23
N MET A 92 3.48 -9.35 0.29
CA MET A 92 3.21 -10.27 -0.81
C MET A 92 1.71 -10.49 -1.02
N LYS A 93 0.92 -10.45 0.03
CA LYS A 93 -0.53 -10.57 -0.07
C LYS A 93 -1.16 -9.34 -0.72
N LEU A 94 -0.51 -8.18 -0.59
CA LEU A 94 -1.02 -6.95 -1.17
C LEU A 94 -0.92 -6.93 -2.69
N ALA A 95 0.10 -7.53 -3.26
CA ALA A 95 0.34 -7.47 -4.71
C ALA A 95 -0.89 -7.86 -5.55
N PRO A 96 -1.59 -8.98 -5.27
CA PRO A 96 -2.80 -9.32 -6.02
C PRO A 96 -3.94 -8.32 -5.83
N ILE A 97 -3.97 -7.62 -4.70
CA ILE A 97 -5.02 -6.64 -4.42
C ILE A 97 -4.85 -5.40 -5.30
N LEU A 98 -3.61 -5.00 -5.55
CA LEU A 98 -3.31 -3.82 -6.35
C LEU A 98 -3.36 -4.07 -7.86
N SER A 99 -3.14 -5.29 -8.28
CA SER A 99 -3.10 -5.61 -9.72
C SER A 99 -4.46 -5.88 -10.34
#